data_c288dad484f5bfa3f8f94061b83ad44d
#
_entry.id   c288dad484f5bfa3f8f94061b83ad44d
#
_cell.length_a   1.000
_cell.length_b   1.000
_cell.length_c   1.000
_cell.angle_alpha   90.00
_cell.angle_beta   90.00
_cell.angle_gamma   90.00
#
_symmetry.space_group_name_H-M   'P 1'
#
loop_
_entity.id
_entity.type
_entity.pdbx_description
1 polymer ?
#
loop_
_entity_poly.entity_id
_entity_poly.type
_entity_poly.pdbx_seq_one_letter_code
_entity_poly.pdbx_strand_id
1 'polypeptide(L)'
;DKVTCDFMNTSWNGLCMEDQRFQAVSIPMKNTRMTLVLPGKGVSFDQISSTESIREILELCDPECTKWKQGLVKLSLPKLQFQSDMDLIPMLQEMGIRDAFQEEKADFGCIWQENGKETSEPDLYVSQARQAGAVKVDENGCSVASYTEITIKESMMIPDIKMKMKCNRPFIMILSDDQGTPLFAGAVSRIE
;
A
#
# COMPACT_ATOMS: atom_id res chain seq x y z
N ASP A 1 15.83 -18.12 2.29
CA ASP A 1 17.07 -17.54 2.83
C ASP A 1 16.69 -16.59 3.97
N LYS A 2 17.49 -16.61 5.07
CA LYS A 2 17.31 -15.67 6.18
C LYS A 2 18.18 -14.46 5.92
N VAL A 3 17.57 -13.28 5.89
CA VAL A 3 18.27 -12.00 5.80
C VAL A 3 18.31 -11.36 7.19
N THR A 4 19.46 -10.82 7.57
CA THR A 4 19.60 -10.06 8.80
C THR A 4 19.36 -8.60 8.48
N CYS A 5 18.37 -7.97 9.11
CA CYS A 5 18.04 -6.57 8.93
C CYS A 5 17.78 -5.90 10.29
N ASP A 6 17.90 -4.59 10.33
CA ASP A 6 17.61 -3.79 11.51
C ASP A 6 16.10 -3.60 11.68
N PHE A 7 15.61 -3.89 12.88
CA PHE A 7 14.21 -3.71 13.24
C PHE A 7 14.02 -2.46 14.10
N MET A 8 13.11 -1.63 13.69
CA MET A 8 12.52 -0.57 14.51
C MET A 8 11.52 -1.20 15.46
N ASN A 9 11.59 -0.87 16.73
CA ASN A 9 10.69 -1.40 17.76
C ASN A 9 9.97 -0.24 18.43
N THR A 10 8.64 -0.31 18.46
CA THR A 10 7.81 0.71 19.09
C THR A 10 6.61 0.09 19.80
N SER A 11 6.01 0.85 20.72
CA SER A 11 4.75 0.46 21.36
C SER A 11 3.88 1.69 21.59
N TRP A 12 2.59 1.58 21.28
CA TRP A 12 1.61 2.66 21.49
C TRP A 12 0.21 2.09 21.70
N ASN A 13 -0.69 2.92 22.22
CA ASN A 13 -2.10 2.62 22.23
C ASN A 13 -2.72 3.02 20.91
N GLY A 14 -3.14 2.04 20.10
CA GLY A 14 -3.60 2.29 18.74
C GLY A 14 -4.58 1.25 18.23
N LEU A 15 -4.99 1.46 17.00
CA LEU A 15 -5.91 0.58 16.31
C LEU A 15 -5.20 -0.69 15.88
N CYS A 16 -5.78 -1.82 16.25
CA CYS A 16 -5.31 -3.15 15.87
C CYS A 16 -6.49 -4.08 15.61
N MET A 17 -6.25 -5.08 14.80
CA MET A 17 -7.22 -6.13 14.50
C MET A 17 -6.48 -7.44 14.27
N GLU A 18 -7.07 -8.54 14.69
CA GLU A 18 -6.54 -9.89 14.49
C GLU A 18 -7.70 -10.85 14.24
N ASP A 19 -7.57 -11.65 13.21
CA ASP A 19 -8.44 -12.77 12.93
C ASP A 19 -7.62 -14.05 12.64
N GLN A 20 -8.28 -15.08 12.10
CA GLN A 20 -7.60 -16.34 11.77
C GLN A 20 -6.64 -16.24 10.58
N ARG A 21 -6.79 -15.23 9.71
CA ARG A 21 -6.04 -15.07 8.47
C ARG A 21 -4.89 -14.09 8.61
N PHE A 22 -5.08 -12.99 9.31
CA PHE A 22 -4.04 -11.95 9.44
C PHE A 22 -4.19 -11.10 10.70
N GLN A 23 -3.10 -10.43 11.03
CA GLN A 23 -3.04 -9.33 11.98
C GLN A 23 -2.91 -8.02 11.21
N ALA A 24 -3.58 -6.96 11.66
CA ALA A 24 -3.41 -5.63 11.11
C ALA A 24 -3.24 -4.59 12.22
N VAL A 25 -2.42 -3.57 11.93
CA VAL A 25 -2.24 -2.40 12.80
C VAL A 25 -2.34 -1.14 11.96
N SER A 26 -2.86 -0.08 12.56
CA SER A 26 -2.95 1.24 11.96
C SER A 26 -2.02 2.20 12.69
N ILE A 27 -1.08 2.78 11.96
CA ILE A 27 -0.11 3.76 12.45
C ILE A 27 -0.55 5.14 11.97
N PRO A 28 -1.00 6.03 12.86
CA PRO A 28 -1.37 7.38 12.47
C PRO A 28 -0.12 8.19 12.11
N MET A 29 -0.23 8.96 11.04
CA MET A 29 0.78 9.90 10.56
C MET A 29 0.12 11.27 10.39
N LYS A 30 0.88 12.30 9.93
CA LYS A 30 0.39 13.68 9.82
C LYS A 30 -0.65 13.81 8.76
N ASN A 31 -1.64 13.62 8.41
CA ASN A 31 -2.65 13.67 7.33
C ASN A 31 -2.74 12.36 6.55
N THR A 32 -2.15 11.29 7.07
CA THR A 32 -2.20 9.98 6.44
C THR A 32 -2.20 8.89 7.52
N ARG A 33 -2.44 7.66 7.09
CA ARG A 33 -2.42 6.49 7.95
C ARG A 33 -1.68 5.37 7.24
N MET A 34 -0.76 4.70 7.94
CA MET A 34 -0.12 3.49 7.44
C MET A 34 -0.79 2.26 8.05
N THR A 35 -1.39 1.43 7.22
CA THR A 35 -1.94 0.14 7.61
C THR A 35 -0.95 -0.96 7.24
N LEU A 36 -0.54 -1.75 8.23
CA LEU A 36 0.29 -2.94 8.04
C LEU A 36 -0.56 -4.18 8.25
N VAL A 37 -0.45 -5.13 7.33
CA VAL A 37 -1.19 -6.41 7.37
C VAL A 37 -0.21 -7.56 7.27
N LEU A 38 -0.14 -8.38 8.30
CA LEU A 38 0.76 -9.50 8.42
C LEU A 38 -0.04 -10.82 8.42
N PRO A 39 0.28 -11.81 7.55
CA PRO A 39 -0.40 -13.11 7.59
C PRO A 39 -0.37 -13.73 8.98
N GLY A 40 -1.42 -14.43 9.35
CA GLY A 40 -1.49 -15.23 10.57
C GLY A 40 -0.46 -16.37 10.59
N LYS A 41 -0.32 -17.04 11.72
CA LYS A 41 0.56 -18.22 11.81
C LYS A 41 0.01 -19.33 10.92
N GLY A 42 0.83 -19.82 10.00
CA GLY A 42 0.45 -20.90 9.07
C GLY A 42 -0.36 -20.43 7.86
N VAL A 43 -0.63 -19.14 7.73
CA VAL A 43 -1.27 -18.54 6.55
C VAL A 43 -0.19 -18.11 5.56
N SER A 44 -0.32 -18.51 4.30
CA SER A 44 0.60 -18.08 3.24
C SER A 44 0.33 -16.64 2.82
N PHE A 45 1.34 -15.98 2.28
CA PHE A 45 1.18 -14.62 1.74
C PHE A 45 0.16 -14.59 0.60
N ASP A 46 0.14 -15.61 -0.27
CA ASP A 46 -0.79 -15.70 -1.41
C ASP A 46 -2.26 -15.73 -0.97
N GLN A 47 -2.54 -16.29 0.21
CA GLN A 47 -3.91 -16.30 0.74
C GLN A 47 -4.41 -14.91 1.13
N ILE A 48 -3.54 -14.03 1.62
CA ILE A 48 -3.91 -12.65 1.98
C ILE A 48 -3.78 -11.68 0.80
N SER A 49 -3.07 -12.05 -0.27
CA SER A 49 -2.94 -11.28 -1.51
C SER A 49 -3.97 -11.64 -2.58
N SER A 50 -4.88 -12.56 -2.29
CA SER A 50 -6.01 -12.85 -3.18
C SER A 50 -6.92 -11.64 -3.35
N THR A 51 -7.62 -11.53 -4.48
CA THR A 51 -8.52 -10.41 -4.78
C THR A 51 -9.56 -10.17 -3.69
N GLU A 52 -10.12 -11.24 -3.11
CA GLU A 52 -11.10 -11.15 -2.03
C GLU A 52 -10.46 -10.61 -0.74
N SER A 53 -9.30 -11.14 -0.37
CA SER A 53 -8.57 -10.66 0.82
C SER A 53 -8.10 -9.22 0.67
N ILE A 54 -7.64 -8.82 -0.51
CA ILE A 54 -7.25 -7.42 -0.78
C ILE A 54 -8.44 -6.47 -0.63
N ARG A 55 -9.63 -6.83 -1.09
CA ARG A 55 -10.83 -6.00 -0.87
C ARG A 55 -11.11 -5.79 0.62
N GLU A 56 -11.08 -6.86 1.40
CA GLU A 56 -11.25 -6.77 2.86
C GLU A 56 -10.16 -5.94 3.55
N ILE A 57 -8.92 -6.05 3.09
CA ILE A 57 -7.79 -5.28 3.61
C ILE A 57 -7.96 -3.80 3.26
N LEU A 58 -8.46 -3.48 2.08
CA LEU A 58 -8.76 -2.10 1.69
C LEU A 58 -9.88 -1.48 2.53
N GLU A 59 -10.87 -2.27 2.98
CA GLU A 59 -11.89 -1.79 3.93
C GLU A 59 -11.28 -1.31 5.26
N LEU A 60 -10.10 -1.81 5.65
CA LEU A 60 -9.41 -1.33 6.85
C LEU A 60 -8.87 0.10 6.70
N CYS A 61 -8.80 0.62 5.50
CA CYS A 61 -8.43 2.02 5.28
C CYS A 61 -9.57 2.98 5.61
N ASP A 62 -10.82 2.51 5.57
CA ASP A 62 -11.99 3.31 5.91
C ASP A 62 -11.91 3.77 7.38
N PRO A 63 -12.01 5.09 7.66
CA PRO A 63 -12.04 5.63 9.02
C PRO A 63 -13.17 5.07 9.88
N GLU A 64 -14.30 4.70 9.26
CA GLU A 64 -15.49 4.16 9.94
C GLU A 64 -15.46 2.62 10.08
N CYS A 65 -14.37 1.97 9.68
CA CYS A 65 -14.26 0.51 9.75
C CYS A 65 -14.38 0.00 11.19
N THR A 66 -15.42 -0.77 11.46
CA THR A 66 -15.74 -1.30 12.80
C THR A 66 -14.90 -2.51 13.22
N LYS A 67 -14.05 -3.04 12.31
CA LYS A 67 -13.15 -4.16 12.60
C LYS A 67 -12.00 -3.78 13.52
N TRP A 68 -11.66 -2.50 13.60
CA TRP A 68 -10.61 -1.99 14.45
C TRP A 68 -10.97 -2.03 15.95
N LYS A 69 -10.01 -2.41 16.76
CA LYS A 69 -10.08 -2.36 18.22
C LYS A 69 -8.94 -1.54 18.77
N GLN A 70 -9.21 -0.78 19.82
CA GLN A 70 -8.16 -0.05 20.53
C GLN A 70 -7.38 -1.00 21.41
N GLY A 71 -6.05 -1.02 21.28
CA GLY A 71 -5.18 -1.93 22.02
C GLY A 71 -3.77 -1.41 22.20
N LEU A 72 -3.03 -2.00 23.15
CA LEU A 72 -1.58 -1.79 23.26
C LEU A 72 -0.88 -2.60 22.17
N VAL A 73 -0.40 -1.90 21.17
CA VAL A 73 0.35 -2.49 20.04
C VAL A 73 1.84 -2.45 20.35
N LYS A 74 2.51 -3.60 20.20
CA LYS A 74 3.96 -3.71 20.16
C LYS A 74 4.37 -4.13 18.75
N LEU A 75 4.98 -3.23 18.02
CA LEU A 75 5.39 -3.43 16.63
C LEU A 75 6.90 -3.58 16.52
N SER A 76 7.33 -4.58 15.77
CA SER A 76 8.68 -4.72 15.26
C SER A 76 8.61 -4.68 13.73
N LEU A 77 9.05 -3.57 13.13
CA LEU A 77 9.03 -3.31 11.68
C LEU A 77 10.47 -3.18 11.19
N PRO A 78 10.88 -3.90 10.12
CA PRO A 78 12.19 -3.69 9.54
C PRO A 78 12.28 -2.31 8.90
N LYS A 79 13.49 -1.74 8.86
CA LYS A 79 13.75 -0.57 8.01
C LYS A 79 13.54 -1.00 6.56
N LEU A 80 12.82 -0.21 5.82
CA LEU A 80 12.48 -0.50 4.43
C LEU A 80 13.03 0.59 3.53
N GLN A 81 13.71 0.17 2.47
CA GLN A 81 14.04 1.03 1.36
C GLN A 81 13.97 0.19 0.09
N PHE A 82 12.98 0.45 -0.75
CA PHE A 82 12.85 -0.25 -2.01
C PHE A 82 12.32 0.68 -3.10
N GLN A 83 12.60 0.28 -4.33
CA GLN A 83 12.09 0.91 -5.53
C GLN A 83 11.36 -0.13 -6.35
N SER A 84 10.30 0.28 -7.00
CA SER A 84 9.58 -0.54 -7.97
C SER A 84 9.53 0.19 -9.29
N ASP A 85 9.62 -0.55 -10.38
CA ASP A 85 9.43 -0.10 -11.74
C ASP A 85 8.62 -1.16 -12.45
N MET A 86 7.41 -0.81 -12.84
CA MET A 86 6.42 -1.75 -13.35
C MET A 86 5.94 -1.31 -14.72
N ASP A 87 5.95 -2.22 -15.67
CA ASP A 87 5.22 -2.06 -16.93
C ASP A 87 3.73 -2.31 -16.70
N LEU A 88 2.93 -1.30 -16.98
CA LEU A 88 1.48 -1.37 -16.75
C LEU A 88 0.71 -1.96 -17.95
N ILE A 89 1.31 -2.03 -19.14
CA ILE A 89 0.61 -2.48 -20.36
C ILE A 89 0.00 -3.87 -20.19
N PRO A 90 0.72 -4.91 -19.72
CA PRO A 90 0.15 -6.24 -19.55
C PRO A 90 -1.07 -6.25 -18.62
N MET A 91 -0.98 -5.54 -17.49
CA MET A 91 -2.06 -5.47 -16.51
C MET A 91 -3.28 -4.73 -17.07
N LEU A 92 -3.06 -3.61 -17.75
CA LEU A 92 -4.14 -2.84 -18.38
C LEU A 92 -4.84 -3.65 -19.48
N GLN A 93 -4.10 -4.46 -20.22
CA GLN A 93 -4.65 -5.38 -21.24
C GLN A 93 -5.51 -6.49 -20.60
N GLU A 94 -5.09 -7.05 -19.45
CA GLU A 94 -5.88 -8.00 -18.68
C GLU A 94 -7.17 -7.37 -18.14
N MET A 95 -7.14 -6.10 -17.77
CA MET A 95 -8.31 -5.31 -17.36
C MET A 95 -9.24 -4.94 -18.53
N GLY A 96 -8.86 -5.28 -19.79
CA GLY A 96 -9.68 -5.06 -20.98
C GLY A 96 -9.30 -3.82 -21.81
N ILE A 97 -8.32 -3.03 -21.38
CA ILE A 97 -7.83 -1.88 -22.14
C ILE A 97 -6.81 -2.41 -23.17
N ARG A 98 -7.21 -2.60 -24.42
CA ARG A 98 -6.37 -3.22 -25.44
C ARG A 98 -6.10 -2.32 -26.62
N ASP A 99 -7.09 -1.62 -27.13
CA ASP A 99 -6.99 -0.88 -28.38
C ASP A 99 -6.03 0.32 -28.26
N ALA A 100 -5.96 0.95 -27.10
CA ALA A 100 -5.04 2.05 -26.82
C ALA A 100 -3.55 1.74 -27.05
N PHE A 101 -3.17 0.45 -27.03
CA PHE A 101 -1.79 -0.03 -27.23
C PHE A 101 -1.52 -0.57 -28.64
N GLN A 102 -2.49 -0.50 -29.54
CA GLN A 102 -2.38 -0.98 -30.91
C GLN A 102 -2.43 0.19 -31.89
N GLU A 103 -1.36 0.38 -32.66
CA GLU A 103 -1.22 1.47 -33.63
C GLU A 103 -2.41 1.57 -34.60
N GLU A 104 -2.93 0.43 -35.05
CA GLU A 104 -4.04 0.38 -36.02
C GLU A 104 -5.44 0.53 -35.39
N LYS A 105 -5.54 0.55 -34.05
CA LYS A 105 -6.84 0.55 -33.34
C LYS A 105 -7.00 1.65 -32.32
N ALA A 106 -5.89 2.28 -31.92
CA ALA A 106 -5.94 3.36 -30.96
C ALA A 106 -6.66 4.56 -31.57
N ASP A 107 -7.60 5.12 -30.82
CA ASP A 107 -8.34 6.32 -31.21
C ASP A 107 -8.09 7.41 -30.15
N PHE A 108 -7.17 8.29 -30.45
CA PHE A 108 -6.85 9.48 -29.64
C PHE A 108 -7.21 10.80 -30.34
N GLY A 109 -8.08 10.75 -31.35
CA GLY A 109 -8.48 11.90 -32.15
C GLY A 109 -8.98 13.09 -31.35
N CYS A 110 -9.63 12.84 -30.20
CA CYS A 110 -10.09 13.93 -29.32
C CYS A 110 -8.96 14.71 -28.62
N ILE A 111 -7.73 14.18 -28.60
CA ILE A 111 -6.57 14.84 -27.96
C ILE A 111 -5.86 15.79 -28.96
N TRP A 112 -6.01 15.53 -30.26
CA TRP A 112 -5.32 16.27 -31.29
C TRP A 112 -6.26 17.26 -32.00
N GLN A 113 -6.13 18.52 -31.66
CA GLN A 113 -6.78 19.60 -32.39
C GLN A 113 -5.77 20.70 -32.68
N GLU A 114 -5.49 20.97 -33.95
CA GLU A 114 -4.70 22.12 -34.35
C GLU A 114 -5.63 23.25 -34.87
N ASN A 115 -5.68 24.37 -34.12
CA ASN A 115 -6.47 25.56 -34.46
C ASN A 115 -7.96 25.31 -34.70
N GLY A 116 -8.57 24.33 -34.02
CA GLY A 116 -9.99 24.02 -34.15
C GLY A 116 -10.40 23.38 -35.49
N LYS A 117 -9.44 22.87 -36.27
CA LYS A 117 -9.68 22.06 -37.46
C LYS A 117 -9.19 20.64 -37.22
N GLU A 118 -10.01 19.67 -37.58
CA GLU A 118 -9.59 18.27 -37.71
C GLU A 118 -8.53 18.21 -38.82
N THR A 119 -7.28 18.04 -38.46
CA THR A 119 -6.21 17.68 -39.39
C THR A 119 -6.14 16.16 -39.47
N SER A 120 -5.52 15.63 -40.53
CA SER A 120 -5.27 14.20 -40.64
C SER A 120 -4.51 13.74 -39.40
N GLU A 121 -5.16 12.90 -38.58
CA GLU A 121 -4.65 12.41 -37.31
C GLU A 121 -3.35 11.63 -37.53
N PRO A 122 -2.28 11.92 -36.77
CA PRO A 122 -1.20 10.97 -36.68
C PRO A 122 -1.72 9.70 -35.97
N ASP A 123 -1.27 8.54 -36.40
CA ASP A 123 -1.57 7.25 -35.75
C ASP A 123 -0.95 7.25 -34.34
N LEU A 124 -1.67 7.79 -33.37
CA LEU A 124 -1.23 7.90 -31.97
C LEU A 124 -1.68 6.67 -31.20
N TYR A 125 -0.73 6.02 -30.55
CA TYR A 125 -1.00 4.92 -29.62
C TYR A 125 -0.08 5.00 -28.41
N VAL A 126 -0.45 4.33 -27.31
CA VAL A 126 0.37 4.24 -26.10
C VAL A 126 1.44 3.16 -26.30
N SER A 127 2.65 3.57 -26.61
CA SER A 127 3.79 2.66 -26.81
C SER A 127 4.42 2.19 -25.50
N GLN A 128 4.25 2.94 -24.40
CA GLN A 128 4.77 2.60 -23.09
C GLN A 128 3.89 3.16 -21.99
N ALA A 129 3.62 2.35 -20.95
CA ALA A 129 2.98 2.77 -19.72
C ALA A 129 3.76 2.18 -18.54
N ARG A 130 4.43 3.02 -17.76
CA ARG A 130 5.27 2.60 -16.63
C ARG A 130 4.89 3.33 -15.36
N GLN A 131 4.95 2.61 -14.25
CA GLN A 131 4.83 3.17 -12.92
C GLN A 131 6.10 2.91 -12.14
N ALA A 132 6.77 3.97 -11.72
CA ALA A 132 7.91 3.88 -10.81
C ALA A 132 7.50 4.40 -9.42
N GLY A 133 7.92 3.70 -8.40
CA GLY A 133 7.68 4.08 -7.00
C GLY A 133 8.93 3.85 -6.16
N ALA A 134 9.16 4.71 -5.19
CA ALA A 134 10.19 4.55 -4.17
C ALA A 134 9.57 4.69 -2.78
N VAL A 135 9.90 3.78 -1.89
CA VAL A 135 9.42 3.79 -0.50
C VAL A 135 10.62 3.69 0.43
N LYS A 136 10.63 4.57 1.42
CA LYS A 136 11.56 4.50 2.54
C LYS A 136 10.77 4.61 3.84
N VAL A 137 10.98 3.64 4.74
CA VAL A 137 10.39 3.64 6.09
C VAL A 137 11.52 3.46 7.10
N ASP A 138 11.69 4.46 7.96
CA ASP A 138 12.66 4.46 9.04
C ASP A 138 12.05 5.05 10.32
N GLU A 139 12.86 5.29 11.35
CA GLU A 139 12.42 5.83 12.64
C GLU A 139 11.81 7.23 12.53
N ASN A 140 12.10 7.98 11.46
CA ASN A 140 11.57 9.31 11.21
C ASN A 140 10.22 9.27 10.48
N GLY A 141 9.79 8.10 10.02
CA GLY A 141 8.51 7.91 9.36
C GLY A 141 8.57 7.15 8.03
N CYS A 142 7.52 7.33 7.23
CA CYS A 142 7.43 6.81 5.88
C CYS A 142 7.60 7.95 4.88
N SER A 143 8.61 7.84 4.03
CA SER A 143 8.79 8.76 2.92
C SER A 143 8.38 8.07 1.61
N VAL A 144 7.21 8.43 1.14
CA VAL A 144 6.79 8.23 -0.26
C VAL A 144 6.84 9.61 -0.89
N ALA A 145 8.04 10.05 -1.28
CA ALA A 145 8.29 11.39 -1.82
C ALA A 145 7.75 12.57 -0.99
N SER A 146 7.44 12.38 0.31
CA SER A 146 7.05 13.47 1.22
C SER A 146 7.42 13.17 2.67
N TYR A 147 7.84 14.20 3.37
CA TYR A 147 8.33 14.16 4.75
C TYR A 147 7.17 13.99 5.73
N THR A 148 7.20 13.01 6.62
CA THR A 148 6.19 12.83 7.67
C THR A 148 6.82 12.44 8.99
N GLU A 149 6.54 13.22 10.03
CA GLU A 149 6.95 12.97 11.41
C GLU A 149 5.87 12.17 12.13
N ILE A 150 6.24 11.06 12.75
CA ILE A 150 5.32 10.25 13.57
C ILE A 150 5.38 10.76 15.01
N THR A 151 4.33 11.43 15.47
CA THR A 151 4.18 11.82 16.87
C THR A 151 3.22 10.88 17.58
N ILE A 152 3.73 10.01 18.44
CA ILE A 152 2.92 9.09 19.26
C ILE A 152 2.64 9.75 20.60
N LYS A 153 1.36 9.99 20.91
CA LYS A 153 0.91 10.46 22.23
C LYS A 153 0.54 9.27 23.11
N GLU A 154 1.09 9.21 24.30
CA GLU A 154 0.68 8.22 25.31
C GLU A 154 -0.70 8.54 25.87
N SER A 155 -1.58 7.54 25.93
CA SER A 155 -2.84 7.59 26.66
C SER A 155 -2.71 6.80 27.95
N MET A 156 -3.21 7.34 29.06
CA MET A 156 -3.07 6.75 30.39
C MET A 156 -3.98 5.52 30.69
N MET A 157 -4.81 5.08 29.76
CA MET A 157 -5.58 3.85 29.92
C MET A 157 -4.79 2.66 29.38
N ILE A 158 -4.53 1.67 30.21
CA ILE A 158 -3.96 0.39 29.79
C ILE A 158 -5.09 -0.42 29.12
N PRO A 159 -5.09 -0.60 27.81
CA PRO A 159 -6.15 -1.36 27.15
C PRO A 159 -6.01 -2.85 27.47
N ASP A 160 -7.14 -3.54 27.61
CA ASP A 160 -7.18 -5.00 27.83
C ASP A 160 -6.61 -5.77 26.63
N ILE A 161 -6.72 -5.19 25.43
CA ILE A 161 -6.19 -5.81 24.20
C ILE A 161 -4.70 -5.49 24.09
N LYS A 162 -3.90 -6.56 23.94
CA LYS A 162 -2.45 -6.47 23.72
C LYS A 162 -2.09 -7.22 22.45
N MET A 163 -1.62 -6.48 21.43
CA MET A 163 -1.15 -7.06 20.18
C MET A 163 0.37 -6.98 20.07
N LYS A 164 0.99 -8.08 19.65
CA LYS A 164 2.41 -8.12 19.29
C LYS A 164 2.56 -8.53 17.84
N MET A 165 3.00 -7.60 17.00
CA MET A 165 3.22 -7.80 15.57
C MET A 165 4.70 -7.69 15.24
N LYS A 166 5.25 -8.71 14.61
CA LYS A 166 6.64 -8.72 14.14
C LYS A 166 6.65 -9.00 12.63
N CYS A 167 6.98 -7.98 11.84
CA CYS A 167 7.03 -8.04 10.38
C CYS A 167 8.32 -8.72 9.89
N ASN A 168 8.49 -10.02 10.22
CA ASN A 168 9.64 -10.84 9.86
C ASN A 168 9.33 -11.88 8.77
N ARG A 169 8.26 -11.70 8.07
CA ARG A 169 7.79 -12.47 6.91
C ARG A 169 7.03 -11.54 5.97
N PRO A 170 6.70 -11.95 4.73
CA PRO A 170 5.98 -11.09 3.79
C PRO A 170 4.73 -10.47 4.40
N PHE A 171 4.52 -9.18 4.14
CA PHE A 171 3.39 -8.40 4.66
C PHE A 171 2.93 -7.36 3.63
N ILE A 172 1.72 -6.85 3.81
CA ILE A 172 1.16 -5.77 3.00
C ILE A 172 1.27 -4.47 3.78
N MET A 173 1.63 -3.40 3.08
CA MET A 173 1.65 -2.04 3.57
C MET A 173 0.75 -1.17 2.70
N ILE A 174 -0.13 -0.40 3.33
CA ILE A 174 -1.00 0.55 2.65
C ILE A 174 -0.85 1.90 3.33
N LEU A 175 -0.64 2.93 2.53
CA LEU A 175 -0.72 4.31 2.96
C LEU A 175 -2.04 4.89 2.44
N SER A 176 -2.87 5.41 3.33
CA SER A 176 -4.12 6.07 2.98
C SER A 176 -4.18 7.49 3.53
N ASP A 177 -5.02 8.33 2.93
CA ASP A 177 -5.36 9.63 3.48
C ASP A 177 -6.32 9.52 4.68
N ASP A 178 -6.71 10.66 5.23
CA ASP A 178 -7.64 10.73 6.37
C ASP A 178 -9.07 10.32 5.99
N GLN A 179 -9.40 10.29 4.71
CA GLN A 179 -10.68 9.84 4.18
C GLN A 179 -10.70 8.33 3.87
N GLY A 180 -9.56 7.65 4.03
CA GLY A 180 -9.41 6.23 3.74
C GLY A 180 -9.04 5.92 2.29
N THR A 181 -8.77 6.93 1.45
CA THR A 181 -8.34 6.71 0.07
C THR A 181 -6.93 6.12 0.05
N PRO A 182 -6.71 4.95 -0.55
CA PRO A 182 -5.37 4.41 -0.69
C PRO A 182 -4.51 5.28 -1.62
N LEU A 183 -3.40 5.80 -1.09
CA LEU A 183 -2.41 6.59 -1.83
C LEU A 183 -1.27 5.72 -2.36
N PHE A 184 -0.94 4.68 -1.60
CA PHE A 184 0.08 3.71 -1.93
C PHE A 184 -0.26 2.35 -1.32
N ALA A 185 -0.04 1.29 -2.08
CA ALA A 185 -0.12 -0.08 -1.58
C ALA A 185 1.09 -0.88 -2.08
N GLY A 186 1.66 -1.68 -1.21
CA GLY A 186 2.83 -2.49 -1.54
C GLY A 186 2.86 -3.81 -0.78
N ALA A 187 3.34 -4.84 -1.48
CA ALA A 187 3.66 -6.14 -0.91
C ALA A 187 5.16 -6.19 -0.60
N VAL A 188 5.51 -6.26 0.67
CA VAL A 188 6.90 -6.41 1.12
C VAL A 188 7.18 -7.90 1.26
N SER A 189 7.75 -8.49 0.22
CA SER A 189 8.04 -9.94 0.17
C SER A 189 9.49 -10.28 0.48
N ARG A 190 10.41 -9.32 0.25
CA ARG A 190 11.84 -9.46 0.51
C ARG A 190 12.38 -8.15 1.07
N ILE A 191 13.34 -8.23 1.97
CA ILE A 191 14.08 -7.09 2.53
C ILE A 191 15.51 -7.29 2.06
N GLU A 192 16.04 -6.30 1.37
CA GLU A 192 17.45 -6.25 0.93
C GLU A 192 18.30 -5.49 1.93
#